data_604f169add0f69df6b6744127147b21b
#
_entry.id   604f169add0f69df6b6744127147b21b
#
_cell.length_a   1.000
_cell.length_b   1.000
_cell.length_c   1.000
_cell.angle_alpha   90.00
_cell.angle_beta   90.00
_cell.angle_gamma   90.00
#
_symmetry.space_group_name_H-M   'P 1'
#
loop_
_entity.id
_entity.type
_entity.pdbx_description
1 polymer ?
#
loop_
_entity_poly.entity_id
_entity_poly.type
_entity_poly.pdbx_seq_one_letter_code
_entity_poly.pdbx_strand_id
1 'polypeptide(L)'
;VMLQIKNPVLPGFNADPSIIRVDDTYYIANSTFEWFPGVRLHESKDLVHWNLLPSALSTTTLLDMKGNPSSGGIWAPDLSYADGKFWLIYTDVKVTEGPFKDMINYLTTAEDIRGPWSDPIRVNGVGFDASLFHDDDGRKYLVQQTWDHREYHHAFDGITVTEFDTETMKLKPETARTIYAGTDVKLVEGPHLYKINGYYYLFAAQGGTVWTHQEVVARSKTLDALSFETEPGDPFITNFDTPELEIQKQGHGALVETPGGEWYYASLCGRPWNHENESSIDPRGWCPLGRETAIQKVYWDEEGWPRIEGGHGGKVLVDAPKDAILTEAPADHSMHDEFDTPKLHDEWNTLRVPFTEEMGTTGDGRLTLVGKGSLSNKHELSLVAKRWQAFNFDAEVKVKFDPFNYQQMAGLTNFYNDKH
;
A
#
# COMPACT_ATOMS: atom_id res chain seq x y z
N VAL A 1 13.44 4.47 -29.34
CA VAL A 1 13.52 3.60 -28.17
C VAL A 1 12.33 3.93 -27.31
N MET A 2 11.45 2.94 -27.07
CA MET A 2 10.26 3.14 -26.23
C MET A 2 10.70 3.17 -24.76
N LEU A 3 10.14 4.12 -23.99
CA LEU A 3 10.38 4.20 -22.55
C LEU A 3 9.74 2.99 -21.86
N GLN A 4 10.47 2.37 -20.93
CA GLN A 4 10.00 1.20 -20.21
C GLN A 4 9.92 1.42 -18.71
N ILE A 5 8.86 0.87 -18.12
CA ILE A 5 8.72 0.71 -16.68
C ILE A 5 9.54 -0.50 -16.27
N LYS A 6 10.43 -0.34 -15.31
CA LYS A 6 11.21 -1.43 -14.74
C LYS A 6 10.63 -1.83 -13.38
N ASN A 7 10.13 -3.05 -13.27
CA ASN A 7 9.57 -3.57 -12.03
C ASN A 7 10.63 -4.20 -11.11
N PRO A 8 10.57 -4.01 -9.79
CA PRO A 8 9.58 -3.18 -9.10
C PRO A 8 9.80 -1.70 -9.38
N VAL A 9 8.74 -0.98 -9.69
CA VAL A 9 8.79 0.44 -10.01
C VAL A 9 9.06 1.30 -8.76
N LEU A 10 8.62 0.80 -7.60
CA LEU A 10 8.94 1.36 -6.28
C LEU A 10 9.68 0.28 -5.48
N PRO A 11 11.00 0.24 -5.54
CA PRO A 11 11.78 -0.77 -4.82
C PRO A 11 11.80 -0.50 -3.31
N GLY A 12 11.95 -1.58 -2.54
CA GLY A 12 11.85 -1.53 -1.09
C GLY A 12 10.41 -1.57 -0.60
N PHE A 13 10.20 -1.38 0.69
CA PHE A 13 8.91 -1.52 1.34
C PHE A 13 7.90 -0.47 0.84
N ASN A 14 7.10 -0.85 -0.14
CA ASN A 14 5.99 -0.10 -0.73
C ASN A 14 4.87 -1.10 -1.08
N ALA A 15 4.08 -1.46 -0.08
CA ALA A 15 3.07 -2.50 -0.16
C ALA A 15 1.70 -1.94 -0.57
N ASP A 16 0.85 -2.82 -1.10
CA ASP A 16 -0.58 -2.60 -1.31
C ASP A 16 -0.90 -1.29 -2.04
N PRO A 17 -0.40 -1.07 -3.27
CA PRO A 17 -0.58 0.20 -3.96
C PRO A 17 -2.05 0.45 -4.33
N SER A 18 -2.49 1.68 -4.11
CA SER A 18 -3.69 2.25 -4.69
C SER A 18 -3.25 3.32 -5.69
N ILE A 19 -3.54 3.12 -6.97
CA ILE A 19 -3.12 4.03 -8.03
C ILE A 19 -4.33 4.76 -8.61
N ILE A 20 -4.19 6.05 -8.83
CA ILE A 20 -5.17 6.89 -9.53
C ILE A 20 -4.49 7.84 -10.51
N ARG A 21 -5.27 8.42 -11.42
CA ARG A 21 -4.85 9.52 -12.27
C ARG A 21 -5.79 10.71 -12.09
N VAL A 22 -5.19 11.88 -11.96
CA VAL A 22 -5.89 13.16 -11.99
C VAL A 22 -5.26 13.99 -13.11
N ASP A 23 -6.04 14.31 -14.14
CA ASP A 23 -5.55 14.94 -15.37
C ASP A 23 -4.37 14.15 -15.99
N ASP A 24 -3.16 14.69 -15.97
CA ASP A 24 -1.95 14.08 -16.53
C ASP A 24 -1.03 13.45 -15.47
N THR A 25 -1.44 13.43 -14.22
CA THR A 25 -0.61 13.02 -13.10
C THR A 25 -1.16 11.75 -12.43
N TYR A 26 -0.27 10.78 -12.25
CA TYR A 26 -0.58 9.53 -11.51
C TYR A 26 -0.11 9.66 -10.07
N TYR A 27 -0.88 9.07 -9.16
CA TYR A 27 -0.57 9.01 -7.74
C TYR A 27 -0.66 7.58 -7.24
N ILE A 28 0.29 7.17 -6.42
CA ILE A 28 0.24 5.89 -5.69
C ILE A 28 0.27 6.16 -4.20
N ALA A 29 -0.66 5.52 -3.48
CA ALA A 29 -0.66 5.44 -2.02
C ALA A 29 -0.31 4.02 -1.60
N ASN A 30 0.61 3.87 -0.64
CA ASN A 30 1.05 2.58 -0.11
C ASN A 30 0.79 2.47 1.40
N SER A 31 0.61 1.24 1.87
CA SER A 31 0.57 0.94 3.30
C SER A 31 1.95 1.14 3.94
N THR A 32 1.94 1.56 5.19
CA THR A 32 3.15 1.88 5.95
C THR A 32 3.26 1.14 7.27
N PHE A 33 2.23 0.41 7.66
CA PHE A 33 2.15 -0.34 8.91
C PHE A 33 2.47 0.54 10.13
N GLU A 34 3.40 0.12 11.01
CA GLU A 34 3.78 0.86 12.21
C GLU A 34 4.76 2.02 11.94
N TRP A 35 5.14 2.24 10.69
CA TRP A 35 6.05 3.32 10.32
C TRP A 35 5.33 4.65 10.16
N PHE A 36 5.93 5.70 10.69
CA PHE A 36 5.41 7.07 10.68
C PHE A 36 6.29 7.99 9.82
N PRO A 37 5.72 8.93 9.04
CA PRO A 37 4.31 9.21 8.84
C PRO A 37 3.59 8.12 8.03
N GLY A 38 2.28 8.02 8.21
CA GLY A 38 1.46 7.00 7.56
C GLY A 38 0.98 7.38 6.17
N VAL A 39 0.75 6.38 5.35
CA VAL A 39 0.39 6.42 3.93
C VAL A 39 1.44 7.14 3.10
N ARG A 40 2.31 6.35 2.51
CA ARG A 40 3.36 6.84 1.61
C ARG A 40 2.75 7.21 0.28
N LEU A 41 3.09 8.38 -0.24
CA LEU A 41 2.56 8.92 -1.49
C LEU A 41 3.68 9.18 -2.50
N HIS A 42 3.41 8.82 -3.74
CA HIS A 42 4.27 9.12 -4.88
C HIS A 42 3.45 9.71 -6.02
N GLU A 43 4.07 10.51 -6.88
CA GLU A 43 3.47 11.00 -8.10
C GLU A 43 4.37 10.73 -9.32
N SER A 44 3.74 10.60 -10.50
CA SER A 44 4.43 10.40 -11.78
C SER A 44 3.60 10.98 -12.92
N LYS A 45 4.30 11.38 -14.00
CA LYS A 45 3.67 11.77 -15.26
C LYS A 45 3.89 10.76 -16.40
N ASP A 46 4.70 9.74 -16.15
CA ASP A 46 5.09 8.77 -17.18
C ASP A 46 4.97 7.30 -16.73
N LEU A 47 4.60 7.03 -15.48
CA LEU A 47 4.57 5.72 -14.83
C LEU A 47 5.95 5.08 -14.64
N VAL A 48 7.00 5.71 -15.11
CA VAL A 48 8.40 5.23 -15.02
C VAL A 48 9.14 5.88 -13.87
N HIS A 49 9.07 7.21 -13.80
CA HIS A 49 9.75 8.02 -12.80
C HIS A 49 8.74 8.51 -11.76
N TRP A 50 9.01 8.16 -10.51
CA TRP A 50 8.14 8.44 -9.38
C TRP A 50 8.82 9.36 -8.39
N ASN A 51 8.15 10.46 -8.05
CA ASN A 51 8.60 11.40 -7.03
C ASN A 51 7.91 11.10 -5.71
N LEU A 52 8.69 10.96 -4.65
CA LEU A 52 8.16 10.86 -3.30
C LEU A 52 7.55 12.20 -2.88
N LEU A 53 6.31 12.15 -2.40
CA LEU A 53 5.59 13.27 -1.82
C LEU A 53 5.61 13.18 -0.29
N PRO A 54 5.33 14.27 0.43
CA PRO A 54 5.03 14.19 1.86
C PRO A 54 3.90 13.19 2.11
N SER A 55 4.09 12.30 3.08
CA SER A 55 3.07 11.31 3.44
C SER A 55 1.84 12.00 4.03
N ALA A 56 0.66 11.41 3.82
CA ALA A 56 -0.61 12.05 4.16
C ALA A 56 -0.82 12.21 5.67
N LEU A 57 -0.50 11.17 6.45
CA LEU A 57 -0.79 11.11 7.88
C LEU A 57 0.43 11.51 8.69
N SER A 58 0.69 12.81 8.78
CA SER A 58 1.91 13.38 9.34
C SER A 58 1.76 13.94 10.77
N THR A 59 0.58 13.82 11.37
CA THR A 59 0.31 14.31 12.72
C THR A 59 -0.35 13.24 13.59
N THR A 60 -0.21 13.36 14.91
CA THR A 60 -0.85 12.46 15.87
C THR A 60 -2.39 12.55 15.81
N THR A 61 -2.95 13.69 15.42
CA THR A 61 -4.40 13.83 15.21
C THR A 61 -4.89 12.94 14.07
N LEU A 62 -4.11 12.85 12.98
CA LEU A 62 -4.43 11.98 11.84
C LEU A 62 -4.14 10.51 12.12
N LEU A 63 -3.10 10.23 12.90
CA LEU A 63 -2.65 8.86 13.15
C LEU A 63 -1.92 8.74 14.49
N ASP A 64 -2.52 8.05 15.43
CA ASP A 64 -1.89 7.67 16.71
C ASP A 64 -1.62 6.18 16.71
N MET A 65 -0.33 5.80 16.65
CA MET A 65 0.09 4.40 16.61
C MET A 65 0.87 3.96 17.86
N LYS A 66 0.89 4.77 18.92
CA LYS A 66 1.54 4.33 20.18
C LYS A 66 0.96 3.00 20.65
N GLY A 67 1.84 2.03 20.89
CA GLY A 67 1.45 0.69 21.33
C GLY A 67 1.00 -0.26 20.23
N ASN A 68 0.89 0.17 18.99
CA ASN A 68 0.53 -0.72 17.89
C ASN A 68 1.55 -1.85 17.75
N PRO A 69 1.09 -3.09 17.48
CA PRO A 69 2.00 -4.20 17.25
C PRO A 69 2.80 -4.02 15.96
N SER A 70 3.94 -4.71 15.87
CA SER A 70 4.64 -4.86 14.59
C SER A 70 3.72 -5.49 13.56
N SER A 71 3.73 -4.97 12.34
CA SER A 71 2.79 -5.31 11.26
C SER A 71 1.33 -4.94 11.52
N GLY A 72 1.05 -4.19 12.58
CA GLY A 72 -0.20 -3.46 12.76
C GLY A 72 -0.14 -2.09 12.09
N GLY A 73 -0.94 -1.14 12.57
CA GLY A 73 -0.95 0.23 12.02
C GLY A 73 -1.63 0.33 10.66
N ILE A 74 -1.03 1.06 9.74
CA ILE A 74 -1.64 1.37 8.45
C ILE A 74 -1.53 0.19 7.48
N TRP A 75 -2.63 -0.52 7.33
CA TRP A 75 -2.83 -1.50 6.27
C TRP A 75 -3.30 -0.80 5.00
N ALA A 76 -3.63 -1.55 3.95
CA ALA A 76 -3.90 -1.03 2.62
C ALA A 76 -4.79 0.23 2.61
N PRO A 77 -4.24 1.38 2.20
CA PRO A 77 -5.02 2.59 2.01
C PRO A 77 -5.68 2.60 0.63
N ASP A 78 -6.70 3.43 0.48
CA ASP A 78 -7.29 3.75 -0.81
C ASP A 78 -7.28 5.25 -1.03
N LEU A 79 -6.69 5.66 -2.14
CA LEU A 79 -6.71 7.04 -2.63
C LEU A 79 -7.68 7.13 -3.80
N SER A 80 -8.58 8.10 -3.76
CA SER A 80 -9.49 8.40 -4.86
C SER A 80 -9.59 9.92 -5.06
N TYR A 81 -10.14 10.33 -6.20
CA TYR A 81 -10.36 11.74 -6.52
C TYR A 81 -11.76 11.94 -7.07
N ALA A 82 -12.53 12.80 -6.45
CA ALA A 82 -13.86 13.18 -6.89
C ALA A 82 -14.26 14.50 -6.23
N ASP A 83 -15.19 15.22 -6.86
CA ASP A 83 -15.73 16.46 -6.32
C ASP A 83 -14.65 17.50 -5.99
N GLY A 84 -13.59 17.53 -6.81
CA GLY A 84 -12.50 18.51 -6.70
C GLY A 84 -11.52 18.26 -5.57
N LYS A 85 -11.50 17.07 -4.98
CA LYS A 85 -10.60 16.75 -3.88
C LYS A 85 -10.17 15.28 -3.87
N PHE A 86 -9.08 15.02 -3.16
CA PHE A 86 -8.60 13.68 -2.83
C PHE A 86 -9.35 13.14 -1.62
N TRP A 87 -9.70 11.86 -1.68
CA TRP A 87 -10.30 11.08 -0.60
C TRP A 87 -9.34 9.96 -0.23
N LEU A 88 -9.01 9.85 1.05
CA LEU A 88 -8.12 8.81 1.54
C LEU A 88 -8.83 8.00 2.62
N ILE A 89 -9.07 6.71 2.32
CA ILE A 89 -9.52 5.73 3.31
C ILE A 89 -8.28 4.98 3.81
N TYR A 90 -8.16 4.83 5.11
CA TYR A 90 -7.08 4.05 5.70
C TYR A 90 -7.58 3.27 6.91
N THR A 91 -6.91 2.15 7.17
CA THR A 91 -7.20 1.28 8.31
C THR A 91 -6.03 1.36 9.28
N ASP A 92 -6.32 1.68 10.55
CA ASP A 92 -5.33 1.57 11.64
C ASP A 92 -5.63 0.30 12.43
N VAL A 93 -4.73 -0.68 12.33
CA VAL A 93 -4.89 -1.99 12.96
C VAL A 93 -4.18 -2.00 14.30
N LYS A 94 -4.95 -2.13 15.37
CA LYS A 94 -4.44 -2.09 16.76
C LYS A 94 -4.09 -3.46 17.31
N VAL A 95 -4.66 -4.53 16.77
CA VAL A 95 -4.46 -5.90 17.23
C VAL A 95 -4.29 -6.83 16.03
N THR A 96 -3.23 -7.63 16.03
CA THR A 96 -2.93 -8.61 14.97
C THR A 96 -3.03 -10.06 15.45
N GLU A 97 -2.98 -10.29 16.75
CA GLU A 97 -3.01 -11.62 17.36
C GLU A 97 -4.41 -12.01 17.82
N GLY A 98 -4.70 -13.31 17.79
CA GLY A 98 -6.00 -13.84 18.21
C GLY A 98 -7.10 -13.68 17.19
N PRO A 99 -8.35 -14.03 17.54
CA PRO A 99 -9.48 -13.99 16.62
C PRO A 99 -9.98 -12.58 16.35
N PHE A 100 -9.83 -11.67 17.30
CA PHE A 100 -10.26 -10.29 17.17
C PHE A 100 -9.14 -9.46 16.53
N LYS A 101 -9.54 -8.55 15.63
CA LYS A 101 -8.65 -7.52 15.07
C LYS A 101 -9.36 -6.18 15.25
N ASP A 102 -8.72 -5.29 15.99
CA ASP A 102 -9.26 -3.94 16.16
C ASP A 102 -8.87 -3.09 14.94
N MET A 103 -9.63 -3.24 13.88
CA MET A 103 -9.43 -2.57 12.60
C MET A 103 -10.32 -1.34 12.55
N ILE A 104 -9.73 -0.18 12.67
CA ILE A 104 -10.47 1.08 12.65
C ILE A 104 -10.25 1.75 11.30
N ASN A 105 -11.32 1.94 10.53
CA ASN A 105 -11.29 2.59 9.24
C ASN A 105 -11.60 4.07 9.37
N TYR A 106 -10.76 4.91 8.76
CA TYR A 106 -10.87 6.36 8.76
C TYR A 106 -10.92 6.92 7.35
N LEU A 107 -11.57 8.07 7.22
CA LEU A 107 -11.60 8.88 6.00
C LEU A 107 -11.00 10.25 6.29
N THR A 108 -10.12 10.72 5.43
CA THR A 108 -9.65 12.10 5.39
C THR A 108 -9.64 12.61 3.95
N THR A 109 -9.74 13.91 3.76
CA THR A 109 -9.78 14.55 2.45
C THR A 109 -8.81 15.72 2.37
N ALA A 110 -8.38 16.05 1.14
CA ALA A 110 -7.57 17.22 0.86
C ALA A 110 -7.84 17.74 -0.56
N GLU A 111 -7.79 19.04 -0.75
CA GLU A 111 -7.88 19.63 -2.10
C GLU A 111 -6.58 19.44 -2.88
N ASP A 112 -5.45 19.44 -2.19
CA ASP A 112 -4.11 19.23 -2.74
C ASP A 112 -3.53 17.93 -2.17
N ILE A 113 -2.83 17.15 -3.01
CA ILE A 113 -2.20 15.89 -2.57
C ILE A 113 -1.18 16.12 -1.43
N ARG A 114 -0.61 17.31 -1.33
CA ARG A 114 0.31 17.69 -0.28
C ARG A 114 -0.39 18.12 1.01
N GLY A 115 -1.71 18.15 1.02
CA GLY A 115 -2.51 18.60 2.14
C GLY A 115 -2.86 20.09 2.09
N PRO A 116 -3.39 20.63 3.20
CA PRO A 116 -3.64 19.93 4.46
C PRO A 116 -4.76 18.88 4.34
N TRP A 117 -4.55 17.76 5.01
CA TRP A 117 -5.56 16.69 5.13
C TRP A 117 -6.50 17.03 6.28
N SER A 118 -7.80 16.83 6.06
CA SER A 118 -8.83 17.10 7.07
C SER A 118 -8.70 16.19 8.29
N ASP A 119 -9.24 16.62 9.42
CA ASP A 119 -9.33 15.76 10.59
C ASP A 119 -10.04 14.44 10.22
N PRO A 120 -9.58 13.30 10.73
CA PRO A 120 -10.09 12.01 10.31
C PRO A 120 -11.51 11.77 10.83
N ILE A 121 -12.32 11.16 9.98
CA ILE A 121 -13.65 10.68 10.33
C ILE A 121 -13.57 9.18 10.52
N ARG A 122 -14.00 8.68 11.66
CA ARG A 122 -14.13 7.25 11.87
C ARG A 122 -15.30 6.72 11.05
N VAL A 123 -15.05 5.74 10.20
CA VAL A 123 -16.03 5.17 9.29
C VAL A 123 -16.70 3.92 9.89
N ASN A 124 -15.91 2.90 10.18
CA ASN A 124 -16.34 1.67 10.84
C ASN A 124 -15.16 0.85 11.37
N GLY A 125 -15.44 -0.36 11.88
CA GLY A 125 -14.45 -1.30 12.39
C GLY A 125 -14.78 -2.76 12.07
N VAL A 126 -15.43 -3.03 10.92
CA VAL A 126 -15.94 -4.39 10.62
C VAL A 126 -15.03 -5.20 9.69
N GLY A 127 -13.96 -4.60 9.19
CA GLY A 127 -13.02 -5.24 8.29
C GLY A 127 -11.90 -4.30 7.90
N PHE A 128 -11.09 -4.71 6.93
CA PHE A 128 -9.93 -3.97 6.44
C PHE A 128 -9.95 -3.86 4.92
N ASP A 129 -8.89 -3.28 4.34
CA ASP A 129 -8.74 -3.05 2.90
C ASP A 129 -9.94 -2.27 2.32
N ALA A 130 -10.35 -1.24 3.04
CA ALA A 130 -11.47 -0.41 2.63
C ALA A 130 -11.07 0.52 1.49
N SER A 131 -11.93 0.61 0.46
CA SER A 131 -11.82 1.57 -0.61
C SER A 131 -13.13 2.35 -0.78
N LEU A 132 -13.04 3.55 -1.35
CA LEU A 132 -14.20 4.39 -1.62
C LEU A 132 -14.47 4.42 -3.11
N PHE A 133 -15.64 3.93 -3.51
CA PHE A 133 -16.12 3.95 -4.88
C PHE A 133 -17.07 5.12 -5.09
N HIS A 134 -16.77 5.92 -6.11
CA HIS A 134 -17.62 7.04 -6.55
C HIS A 134 -18.40 6.62 -7.78
N ASP A 135 -19.70 6.36 -7.61
CA ASP A 135 -20.55 5.95 -8.72
C ASP A 135 -20.89 7.14 -9.63
N ASP A 136 -21.27 6.86 -10.86
CA ASP A 136 -21.62 7.86 -11.86
C ASP A 136 -22.97 8.55 -11.59
N ASP A 137 -23.81 8.00 -10.70
CA ASP A 137 -25.02 8.64 -10.21
C ASP A 137 -24.81 9.60 -9.03
N GLY A 138 -23.55 9.80 -8.62
CA GLY A 138 -23.16 10.65 -7.50
C GLY A 138 -23.14 9.97 -6.14
N ARG A 139 -23.59 8.73 -6.04
CA ARG A 139 -23.50 7.96 -4.79
C ARG A 139 -22.07 7.48 -4.54
N LYS A 140 -21.75 7.30 -3.27
CA LYS A 140 -20.46 6.77 -2.85
C LYS A 140 -20.67 5.53 -2.01
N TYR A 141 -19.76 4.57 -2.17
CA TYR A 141 -19.83 3.28 -1.46
C TYR A 141 -18.48 2.95 -0.83
N LEU A 142 -18.51 2.54 0.42
CA LEU A 142 -17.37 1.90 1.05
C LEU A 142 -17.37 0.43 0.63
N VAL A 143 -16.24 -0.01 0.08
CA VAL A 143 -16.02 -1.38 -0.38
C VAL A 143 -14.92 -1.97 0.47
N GLN A 144 -15.17 -3.09 1.16
CA GLN A 144 -14.19 -3.63 2.08
C GLN A 144 -14.29 -5.13 2.25
N GLN A 145 -13.19 -5.73 2.67
CA GLN A 145 -13.19 -7.07 3.22
C GLN A 145 -13.88 -7.03 4.59
N THR A 146 -14.73 -8.00 4.87
CA THR A 146 -15.39 -8.15 6.17
C THR A 146 -14.74 -9.26 6.95
N TRP A 147 -14.40 -8.98 8.21
CA TRP A 147 -13.74 -9.92 9.10
C TRP A 147 -14.74 -10.60 10.00
N ASP A 148 -14.76 -11.96 10.00
CA ASP A 148 -15.59 -12.76 10.90
C ASP A 148 -14.70 -13.49 11.92
N HIS A 149 -14.78 -13.08 13.17
CA HIS A 149 -13.99 -13.62 14.27
C HIS A 149 -14.61 -14.86 14.92
N ARG A 150 -15.82 -15.22 14.53
CA ARG A 150 -16.55 -16.31 15.16
C ARG A 150 -15.90 -17.66 14.85
N GLU A 151 -15.82 -18.51 15.85
CA GLU A 151 -15.34 -19.87 15.69
C GLU A 151 -16.19 -20.65 14.68
N TYR A 152 -15.56 -21.48 13.86
CA TYR A 152 -16.18 -22.29 12.80
C TYR A 152 -16.69 -21.47 11.58
N HIS A 153 -16.48 -20.18 11.56
CA HIS A 153 -16.70 -19.33 10.39
C HIS A 153 -15.39 -19.06 9.66
N HIS A 154 -15.48 -18.72 8.38
CA HIS A 154 -14.31 -18.26 7.64
C HIS A 154 -14.03 -16.79 7.96
N ALA A 155 -12.82 -16.48 8.43
CA ALA A 155 -12.49 -15.12 8.88
C ALA A 155 -12.62 -14.07 7.76
N PHE A 156 -12.30 -14.44 6.51
CA PHE A 156 -12.53 -13.59 5.32
C PHE A 156 -13.94 -13.83 4.81
N ASP A 157 -14.88 -13.03 5.29
CA ASP A 157 -16.33 -13.25 5.09
C ASP A 157 -16.85 -12.69 3.75
N GLY A 158 -15.97 -12.16 2.91
CA GLY A 158 -16.33 -11.64 1.60
C GLY A 158 -16.14 -10.13 1.47
N ILE A 159 -16.55 -9.61 0.31
CA ILE A 159 -16.48 -8.19 -0.04
C ILE A 159 -17.85 -7.55 0.13
N THR A 160 -17.92 -6.52 0.97
CA THR A 160 -19.14 -5.81 1.33
C THR A 160 -19.10 -4.41 0.76
N VAL A 161 -20.23 -3.94 0.26
CA VAL A 161 -20.48 -2.52 -0.04
C VAL A 161 -21.49 -1.93 0.93
N THR A 162 -21.24 -0.68 1.33
CA THR A 162 -22.12 0.11 2.18
C THR A 162 -22.17 1.52 1.63
N GLU A 163 -23.34 2.07 1.42
CA GLU A 163 -23.47 3.45 0.93
C GLU A 163 -22.94 4.45 1.96
N PHE A 164 -22.16 5.40 1.47
CA PHE A 164 -21.62 6.49 2.27
C PHE A 164 -22.36 7.78 1.95
N ASP A 165 -22.97 8.40 2.98
CA ASP A 165 -23.69 9.65 2.85
C ASP A 165 -22.76 10.84 3.08
N THR A 166 -22.53 11.63 2.03
CA THR A 166 -21.65 12.81 2.09
C THR A 166 -22.26 14.00 2.82
N GLU A 167 -23.57 14.04 3.02
CA GLU A 167 -24.22 15.10 3.80
C GLU A 167 -23.98 14.89 5.31
N THR A 168 -24.13 13.66 5.77
CA THR A 168 -23.91 13.31 7.18
C THR A 168 -22.47 12.85 7.47
N MET A 169 -21.69 12.55 6.42
CA MET A 169 -20.34 11.96 6.49
C MET A 169 -20.35 10.65 7.30
N LYS A 170 -21.36 9.82 7.07
CA LYS A 170 -21.55 8.51 7.73
C LYS A 170 -21.98 7.46 6.71
N LEU A 171 -21.71 6.21 7.04
CA LEU A 171 -22.27 5.07 6.34
C LEU A 171 -23.78 4.95 6.66
N LYS A 172 -24.52 4.38 5.70
CA LYS A 172 -25.88 3.92 5.87
C LYS A 172 -25.87 2.41 6.13
N PRO A 173 -25.84 1.95 7.38
CA PRO A 173 -25.62 0.53 7.70
C PRO A 173 -26.66 -0.42 7.11
N GLU A 174 -27.89 0.05 6.93
CA GLU A 174 -28.99 -0.70 6.33
C GLU A 174 -28.74 -1.07 4.86
N THR A 175 -27.81 -0.41 4.21
CA THR A 175 -27.45 -0.67 2.81
C THR A 175 -26.34 -1.71 2.66
N ALA A 176 -25.73 -2.14 3.77
CA ALA A 176 -24.61 -3.07 3.75
C ALA A 176 -25.00 -4.43 3.16
N ARG A 177 -24.22 -4.93 2.22
CA ARG A 177 -24.43 -6.24 1.62
C ARG A 177 -23.13 -6.80 1.06
N THR A 178 -22.99 -8.12 1.10
CA THR A 178 -21.90 -8.85 0.50
C THR A 178 -22.16 -8.98 -0.99
N ILE A 179 -21.31 -8.39 -1.84
CA ILE A 179 -21.46 -8.44 -3.30
C ILE A 179 -20.69 -9.60 -3.92
N TYR A 180 -19.63 -10.08 -3.23
CA TYR A 180 -18.75 -11.13 -3.73
C TYR A 180 -18.13 -11.91 -2.59
N ALA A 181 -18.17 -13.24 -2.66
CA ALA A 181 -17.61 -14.10 -1.61
C ALA A 181 -16.26 -14.75 -1.99
N GLY A 182 -15.72 -14.46 -3.17
CA GLY A 182 -14.49 -15.06 -3.65
C GLY A 182 -14.70 -16.38 -4.37
N THR A 183 -13.61 -17.10 -4.56
CA THR A 183 -13.55 -18.43 -5.19
C THR A 183 -13.03 -19.47 -4.19
N ASP A 184 -12.84 -20.71 -4.65
CA ASP A 184 -12.26 -21.79 -3.84
C ASP A 184 -10.82 -21.52 -3.39
N VAL A 185 -10.14 -20.55 -4.00
CA VAL A 185 -8.82 -20.10 -3.56
C VAL A 185 -8.87 -19.41 -2.20
N LYS A 186 -9.98 -18.74 -1.90
CA LYS A 186 -10.27 -18.10 -0.60
C LYS A 186 -9.37 -16.91 -0.26
N LEU A 187 -9.58 -16.36 0.94
CA LEU A 187 -8.88 -15.21 1.50
C LEU A 187 -9.08 -13.96 0.64
N VAL A 188 -10.35 -13.69 0.26
CA VAL A 188 -10.69 -12.54 -0.57
C VAL A 188 -10.54 -11.23 0.21
N GLU A 189 -9.76 -10.31 -0.35
CA GLU A 189 -9.39 -9.03 0.26
C GLU A 189 -9.02 -8.00 -0.81
N GLY A 190 -8.61 -6.79 -0.42
CA GLY A 190 -8.07 -5.79 -1.31
C GLY A 190 -9.01 -5.32 -2.41
N PRO A 191 -10.31 -5.06 -2.14
CA PRO A 191 -11.26 -4.75 -3.19
C PRO A 191 -11.11 -3.33 -3.72
N HIS A 192 -11.19 -3.19 -5.05
CA HIS A 192 -11.40 -1.92 -5.75
C HIS A 192 -12.52 -2.09 -6.77
N LEU A 193 -13.47 -1.15 -6.80
CA LEU A 193 -14.56 -1.12 -7.76
C LEU A 193 -14.33 -0.06 -8.82
N TYR A 194 -14.71 -0.40 -10.05
CA TYR A 194 -14.70 0.50 -11.21
C TYR A 194 -15.98 0.31 -12.01
N LYS A 195 -16.52 1.39 -12.57
CA LYS A 195 -17.63 1.29 -13.52
C LYS A 195 -17.14 1.61 -14.92
N ILE A 196 -17.15 0.61 -15.78
CA ILE A 196 -16.57 0.68 -17.12
C ILE A 196 -17.52 -0.02 -18.09
N ASN A 197 -17.91 0.66 -19.15
CA ASN A 197 -18.79 0.11 -20.21
C ASN A 197 -20.08 -0.54 -19.67
N GLY A 198 -20.68 0.08 -18.65
CA GLY A 198 -21.94 -0.38 -18.07
C GLY A 198 -21.84 -1.53 -17.07
N TYR A 199 -20.65 -2.02 -16.81
CA TYR A 199 -20.39 -2.99 -15.76
C TYR A 199 -19.68 -2.37 -14.56
N TYR A 200 -19.97 -2.90 -13.38
CA TYR A 200 -19.12 -2.77 -12.22
C TYR A 200 -18.08 -3.89 -12.26
N TYR A 201 -16.80 -3.51 -12.26
CA TYR A 201 -15.68 -4.45 -12.17
C TYR A 201 -15.10 -4.40 -10.76
N LEU A 202 -15.01 -5.55 -10.12
CA LEU A 202 -14.37 -5.72 -8.83
C LEU A 202 -13.02 -6.38 -9.03
N PHE A 203 -11.97 -5.71 -8.59
CA PHE A 203 -10.63 -6.26 -8.48
C PHE A 203 -10.42 -6.66 -7.03
N ALA A 204 -10.09 -7.91 -6.77
CA ALA A 204 -9.90 -8.41 -5.41
C ALA A 204 -8.74 -9.41 -5.34
N ALA A 205 -7.97 -9.33 -4.26
CA ALA A 205 -6.89 -10.28 -4.01
C ALA A 205 -7.42 -11.56 -3.38
N GLN A 206 -6.75 -12.66 -3.64
CA GLN A 206 -7.01 -13.96 -3.02
C GLN A 206 -5.72 -14.74 -2.78
N GLY A 207 -5.81 -15.84 -2.03
CA GLY A 207 -4.72 -16.78 -1.82
C GLY A 207 -3.72 -16.40 -0.73
N GLY A 208 -3.91 -15.25 -0.10
CA GLY A 208 -2.97 -14.72 0.91
C GLY A 208 -1.68 -14.17 0.29
N THR A 209 -0.96 -13.35 1.04
CA THR A 209 0.28 -12.70 0.57
C THR A 209 1.47 -13.67 0.66
N VAL A 210 1.38 -14.75 -0.07
CA VAL A 210 2.39 -15.81 -0.20
C VAL A 210 2.51 -16.19 -1.67
N TRP A 211 3.12 -17.33 -2.02
CA TRP A 211 3.36 -17.74 -3.41
C TRP A 211 2.07 -17.98 -4.20
N THR A 212 0.98 -18.31 -3.52
CA THR A 212 -0.36 -18.52 -4.12
C THR A 212 -1.16 -17.24 -4.32
N HIS A 213 -0.61 -16.07 -3.97
CA HIS A 213 -1.28 -14.79 -4.10
C HIS A 213 -1.70 -14.51 -5.54
N GLN A 214 -2.88 -13.94 -5.71
CA GLN A 214 -3.43 -13.59 -7.01
C GLN A 214 -4.37 -12.39 -6.91
N GLU A 215 -4.65 -11.78 -8.06
CA GLU A 215 -5.78 -10.88 -8.24
C GLU A 215 -6.80 -11.57 -9.11
N VAL A 216 -8.06 -11.52 -8.72
CA VAL A 216 -9.18 -11.94 -9.55
C VAL A 216 -10.04 -10.73 -9.90
N VAL A 217 -10.72 -10.81 -11.03
CA VAL A 217 -11.68 -9.82 -11.49
C VAL A 217 -13.06 -10.44 -11.55
N ALA A 218 -14.03 -9.76 -10.99
CA ALA A 218 -15.44 -10.12 -11.11
C ALA A 218 -16.22 -8.94 -11.63
N ARG A 219 -17.37 -9.15 -12.27
CA ARG A 219 -18.19 -8.07 -12.77
C ARG A 219 -19.68 -8.32 -12.55
N SER A 220 -20.43 -7.25 -12.50
CA SER A 220 -21.89 -7.26 -12.41
C SER A 220 -22.46 -5.99 -13.03
N LYS A 221 -23.71 -6.04 -13.47
CA LYS A 221 -24.42 -4.83 -13.88
C LYS A 221 -25.03 -4.06 -12.72
N THR A 222 -25.07 -4.68 -11.55
CA THR A 222 -25.63 -4.09 -10.32
C THR A 222 -24.68 -4.27 -9.14
N LEU A 223 -24.94 -3.56 -8.04
CA LEU A 223 -24.28 -3.77 -6.75
C LEU A 223 -25.14 -4.62 -5.80
N ASP A 224 -25.97 -5.50 -6.34
CA ASP A 224 -26.82 -6.39 -5.54
C ASP A 224 -26.00 -7.49 -4.84
N ALA A 225 -26.58 -8.07 -3.80
CA ALA A 225 -25.95 -9.13 -3.04
C ALA A 225 -25.57 -10.30 -3.96
N LEU A 226 -24.30 -10.76 -3.86
CA LEU A 226 -23.74 -11.90 -4.59
C LEU A 226 -24.00 -11.88 -6.10
N SER A 227 -24.03 -10.68 -6.69
CA SER A 227 -24.34 -10.49 -8.11
C SER A 227 -23.12 -10.56 -9.02
N PHE A 228 -21.91 -10.56 -8.47
CA PHE A 228 -20.68 -10.51 -9.26
C PHE A 228 -20.29 -11.89 -9.79
N GLU A 229 -19.97 -11.94 -11.07
CA GLU A 229 -19.48 -13.10 -11.79
C GLU A 229 -17.97 -13.03 -11.94
N THR A 230 -17.28 -14.08 -11.49
CA THR A 230 -15.81 -14.18 -11.62
C THR A 230 -15.42 -14.38 -13.09
N GLU A 231 -14.31 -13.79 -13.49
CA GLU A 231 -13.70 -13.96 -14.80
C GLU A 231 -13.50 -15.45 -15.15
N PRO A 232 -13.71 -15.86 -16.40
CA PRO A 232 -13.46 -17.23 -16.82
C PRO A 232 -11.95 -17.48 -16.99
N GLY A 233 -11.53 -18.72 -16.75
CA GLY A 233 -10.16 -19.17 -16.98
C GLY A 233 -9.19 -18.80 -15.89
N ASP A 234 -7.98 -18.40 -16.27
CA ASP A 234 -6.91 -18.04 -15.35
C ASP A 234 -7.23 -16.75 -14.60
N PRO A 235 -6.72 -16.57 -13.37
CA PRO A 235 -6.85 -15.33 -12.66
C PRO A 235 -6.18 -14.18 -13.43
N PHE A 236 -6.59 -12.95 -13.14
CA PHE A 236 -6.06 -11.75 -13.77
C PHE A 236 -4.54 -11.67 -13.67
N ILE A 237 -3.98 -11.92 -12.49
CA ILE A 237 -2.54 -12.02 -12.27
C ILE A 237 -2.22 -12.99 -11.14
N THR A 238 -1.18 -13.79 -11.34
CA THR A 238 -0.54 -14.64 -10.32
C THR A 238 0.84 -15.04 -10.81
N ASN A 239 1.75 -15.31 -9.88
CA ASN A 239 3.07 -15.86 -10.17
C ASN A 239 3.20 -17.31 -9.68
N PHE A 240 2.11 -17.94 -9.29
CA PHE A 240 2.15 -19.31 -8.79
C PHE A 240 2.77 -20.30 -9.80
N ASP A 241 2.48 -20.14 -11.06
CA ASP A 241 2.98 -20.97 -12.16
C ASP A 241 4.13 -20.32 -12.96
N THR A 242 4.67 -19.19 -12.48
CA THR A 242 5.84 -18.52 -13.07
C THR A 242 6.97 -18.32 -12.04
N PRO A 243 7.45 -19.41 -11.38
CA PRO A 243 8.45 -19.29 -10.33
C PRO A 243 9.80 -18.76 -10.79
N GLU A 244 10.07 -18.79 -12.09
CA GLU A 244 11.29 -18.26 -12.72
C GLU A 244 11.31 -16.74 -12.87
N LEU A 245 10.16 -16.08 -12.75
CA LEU A 245 10.09 -14.64 -12.88
C LEU A 245 10.71 -13.96 -11.65
N GLU A 246 11.51 -12.94 -11.87
CA GLU A 246 12.21 -12.19 -10.82
C GLU A 246 11.27 -11.59 -9.79
N ILE A 247 10.04 -11.20 -10.19
CA ILE A 247 9.01 -10.68 -9.31
C ILE A 247 7.94 -11.75 -9.06
N GLN A 248 7.52 -11.88 -7.82
CA GLN A 248 6.57 -12.88 -7.35
C GLN A 248 5.43 -12.24 -6.55
N LYS A 249 4.43 -13.02 -6.21
CA LYS A 249 3.34 -12.65 -5.28
C LYS A 249 2.46 -11.49 -5.79
N GLN A 250 2.47 -11.19 -7.09
CA GLN A 250 1.67 -10.09 -7.62
C GLN A 250 0.18 -10.28 -7.35
N GLY A 251 -0.47 -9.22 -6.95
CA GLY A 251 -1.86 -9.16 -6.57
C GLY A 251 -2.12 -7.98 -5.66
N HIS A 252 -3.35 -7.84 -5.17
CA HIS A 252 -3.76 -6.73 -4.31
C HIS A 252 -3.39 -5.38 -4.95
N GLY A 253 -4.01 -5.07 -6.06
CA GLY A 253 -3.69 -3.89 -6.83
C GLY A 253 -4.90 -3.12 -7.32
N ALA A 254 -4.61 -2.09 -8.07
CA ALA A 254 -5.57 -1.13 -8.57
C ALA A 254 -5.32 -0.80 -10.04
N LEU A 255 -6.40 -0.49 -10.74
CA LEU A 255 -6.44 -0.22 -12.17
C LEU A 255 -6.41 1.29 -12.43
N VAL A 256 -5.73 1.71 -13.50
CA VAL A 256 -5.72 3.10 -13.94
C VAL A 256 -5.75 3.19 -15.46
N GLU A 257 -6.48 4.18 -15.96
CA GLU A 257 -6.52 4.53 -17.38
C GLU A 257 -5.64 5.74 -17.65
N THR A 258 -4.86 5.71 -18.74
CA THR A 258 -4.07 6.85 -19.17
C THR A 258 -4.94 7.88 -19.92
N PRO A 259 -4.48 9.12 -20.10
CA PRO A 259 -5.20 10.10 -20.91
C PRO A 259 -5.48 9.61 -22.36
N GLY A 260 -4.58 8.80 -22.92
CA GLY A 260 -4.70 8.21 -24.25
C GLY A 260 -5.55 6.95 -24.34
N GLY A 261 -6.10 6.47 -23.23
CA GLY A 261 -6.98 5.29 -23.21
C GLY A 261 -6.26 3.95 -23.07
N GLU A 262 -4.99 3.94 -22.73
CA GLU A 262 -4.27 2.72 -22.32
C GLU A 262 -4.53 2.42 -20.85
N TRP A 263 -4.39 1.17 -20.46
CA TRP A 263 -4.70 0.70 -19.11
C TRP A 263 -3.49 0.07 -18.43
N TYR A 264 -3.33 0.36 -17.15
CA TYR A 264 -2.26 -0.19 -16.32
C TYR A 264 -2.81 -0.65 -14.97
N TYR A 265 -2.11 -1.59 -14.36
CA TYR A 265 -2.45 -2.16 -13.08
C TYR A 265 -1.23 -2.13 -12.17
N ALA A 266 -1.35 -1.50 -11.00
CA ALA A 266 -0.32 -1.48 -9.98
C ALA A 266 -0.66 -2.47 -8.89
N SER A 267 0.30 -3.30 -8.49
CA SER A 267 0.12 -4.30 -7.45
C SER A 267 1.33 -4.39 -6.53
N LEU A 268 1.17 -5.08 -5.42
CA LEU A 268 2.32 -5.52 -4.65
C LEU A 268 3.07 -6.61 -5.39
N CYS A 269 4.35 -6.73 -5.12
CA CYS A 269 5.18 -7.86 -5.52
C CYS A 269 6.27 -8.11 -4.49
N GLY A 270 6.88 -9.28 -4.54
CA GLY A 270 8.07 -9.61 -3.78
C GLY A 270 9.18 -10.06 -4.71
N ARG A 271 10.43 -9.75 -4.36
CA ARG A 271 11.61 -10.27 -5.06
C ARG A 271 12.27 -11.32 -4.19
N PRO A 272 12.16 -12.61 -4.54
CA PRO A 272 12.78 -13.67 -3.75
C PRO A 272 14.30 -13.65 -3.90
N TRP A 273 14.98 -13.85 -2.78
CA TRP A 273 16.39 -14.16 -2.72
C TRP A 273 16.54 -15.61 -2.27
N ASN A 274 17.05 -16.44 -3.14
CA ASN A 274 17.23 -17.85 -2.90
C ASN A 274 18.74 -18.18 -2.88
N HIS A 275 19.21 -18.75 -1.79
CA HIS A 275 20.54 -19.31 -1.68
C HIS A 275 20.54 -20.77 -2.16
N GLU A 276 21.29 -21.07 -3.19
CA GLU A 276 21.36 -22.40 -3.82
C GLU A 276 21.70 -23.54 -2.86
N ASN A 277 22.32 -23.24 -1.72
CA ASN A 277 22.79 -24.21 -0.75
C ASN A 277 22.02 -24.25 0.56
N GLU A 278 20.96 -23.47 0.69
CA GLU A 278 20.13 -23.47 1.89
C GLU A 278 18.91 -24.36 1.69
N SER A 279 18.74 -25.31 2.60
CA SER A 279 17.50 -26.05 2.75
C SER A 279 16.41 -25.11 3.22
N SER A 280 15.74 -24.44 2.30
CA SER A 280 14.62 -23.58 2.59
C SER A 280 13.34 -24.40 2.71
N ILE A 281 12.54 -24.13 3.74
CA ILE A 281 11.17 -24.61 3.84
C ILE A 281 10.35 -24.06 2.67
N ASP A 282 10.75 -22.89 2.17
CA ASP A 282 10.15 -22.25 1.01
C ASP A 282 11.06 -22.40 -0.22
N PRO A 283 10.62 -23.16 -1.24
CA PRO A 283 11.45 -23.46 -2.41
C PRO A 283 11.78 -22.25 -3.27
N ARG A 284 11.08 -21.13 -3.12
CA ARG A 284 11.34 -19.89 -3.88
C ARG A 284 12.26 -18.92 -3.15
N GLY A 285 12.58 -19.19 -1.89
CA GLY A 285 13.44 -18.36 -1.07
C GLY A 285 12.67 -17.33 -0.22
N TRP A 286 13.32 -16.24 0.08
CA TRP A 286 12.83 -15.19 0.98
C TRP A 286 12.75 -13.86 0.26
N CYS A 287 11.81 -13.02 0.63
CA CYS A 287 11.66 -11.66 0.10
C CYS A 287 12.12 -10.62 1.14
N PRO A 288 13.43 -10.41 1.31
CA PRO A 288 13.96 -9.59 2.41
C PRO A 288 13.63 -8.10 2.28
N LEU A 289 13.28 -7.65 1.08
CA LEU A 289 12.88 -6.25 0.85
C LEU A 289 11.41 -6.00 1.17
N GLY A 290 10.67 -7.04 1.56
CA GLY A 290 9.25 -6.96 1.82
C GLY A 290 8.43 -6.87 0.53
N ARG A 291 7.24 -6.28 0.62
CA ARG A 291 6.35 -6.06 -0.52
C ARG A 291 6.70 -4.74 -1.19
N GLU A 292 6.97 -4.83 -2.48
CA GLU A 292 7.33 -3.71 -3.36
C GLU A 292 6.18 -3.43 -4.34
N THR A 293 6.23 -2.36 -5.10
CA THR A 293 5.19 -2.03 -6.09
C THR A 293 5.65 -2.34 -7.50
N ALA A 294 4.84 -3.06 -8.25
CA ALA A 294 5.02 -3.34 -9.68
C ALA A 294 3.84 -2.79 -10.49
N ILE A 295 4.09 -2.45 -11.75
CA ILE A 295 3.08 -1.98 -12.69
C ILE A 295 3.09 -2.86 -13.93
N GLN A 296 1.91 -3.34 -14.36
CA GLN A 296 1.72 -4.14 -15.54
C GLN A 296 0.78 -3.44 -16.52
N LYS A 297 0.96 -3.67 -17.82
CA LYS A 297 0.06 -3.18 -18.84
C LYS A 297 -1.13 -4.12 -19.01
N VAL A 298 -2.32 -3.55 -19.21
CA VAL A 298 -3.60 -4.25 -19.31
C VAL A 298 -4.19 -4.05 -20.70
N TYR A 299 -4.79 -5.09 -21.24
CA TYR A 299 -5.66 -5.02 -22.41
C TYR A 299 -7.02 -5.62 -22.07
N TRP A 300 -8.05 -5.25 -22.83
CA TRP A 300 -9.39 -5.80 -22.69
C TRP A 300 -9.61 -6.82 -23.79
N ASP A 301 -10.03 -8.03 -23.42
CA ASP A 301 -10.34 -9.07 -24.40
C ASP A 301 -11.68 -8.80 -25.11
N GLU A 302 -12.02 -9.66 -26.08
CA GLU A 302 -13.23 -9.49 -26.89
C GLU A 302 -14.53 -9.61 -26.07
N GLU A 303 -14.48 -10.27 -24.92
CA GLU A 303 -15.63 -10.43 -24.02
C GLU A 303 -15.70 -9.33 -22.95
N GLY A 304 -14.78 -8.37 -22.98
CA GLY A 304 -14.72 -7.23 -22.06
C GLY A 304 -14.06 -7.54 -20.72
N TRP A 305 -13.24 -8.58 -20.64
CA TRP A 305 -12.44 -8.86 -19.46
C TRP A 305 -11.05 -8.22 -19.56
N PRO A 306 -10.56 -7.62 -18.47
CA PRO A 306 -9.19 -7.11 -18.44
C PRO A 306 -8.20 -8.28 -18.31
N ARG A 307 -7.08 -8.17 -19.02
CA ARG A 307 -6.01 -9.16 -19.02
C ARG A 307 -4.65 -8.46 -18.94
N ILE A 308 -3.66 -9.13 -18.36
CA ILE A 308 -2.29 -8.64 -18.33
C ILE A 308 -1.61 -8.90 -19.68
N GLU A 309 -1.01 -7.87 -20.25
CA GLU A 309 -0.22 -8.00 -21.47
C GLU A 309 0.98 -8.92 -21.26
N GLY A 310 1.10 -9.94 -22.10
CA GLY A 310 2.16 -10.93 -22.01
C GLY A 310 1.84 -12.14 -21.14
N GLY A 311 0.64 -12.22 -20.57
CA GLY A 311 0.18 -13.33 -19.73
C GLY A 311 0.02 -12.97 -18.27
N HIS A 312 -0.66 -13.81 -17.52
CA HIS A 312 -1.06 -13.55 -16.14
C HIS A 312 0.09 -13.50 -15.11
N GLY A 313 1.30 -13.85 -15.50
CA GLY A 313 2.49 -13.69 -14.64
C GLY A 313 3.10 -12.28 -14.68
N GLY A 314 2.74 -11.50 -15.67
CA GLY A 314 3.31 -10.17 -15.88
C GLY A 314 4.75 -10.17 -16.38
N LYS A 315 5.36 -9.01 -16.33
CA LYS A 315 6.72 -8.78 -16.86
C LYS A 315 7.54 -7.89 -15.91
N VAL A 316 8.85 -8.03 -15.96
CA VAL A 316 9.79 -7.10 -15.28
C VAL A 316 9.89 -5.79 -16.05
N LEU A 317 9.96 -5.85 -17.38
CA LEU A 317 10.01 -4.66 -18.24
C LEU A 317 8.67 -4.50 -18.96
N VAL A 318 8.05 -3.36 -18.78
CA VAL A 318 6.72 -3.03 -19.31
C VAL A 318 6.81 -1.73 -20.10
N ASP A 319 6.21 -1.71 -21.29
CA ASP A 319 6.18 -0.50 -22.10
C ASP A 319 5.37 0.61 -21.42
N ALA A 320 5.96 1.79 -21.31
CA ALA A 320 5.29 2.96 -20.80
C ALA A 320 4.17 3.43 -21.74
N PRO A 321 3.21 4.25 -21.25
CA PRO A 321 2.18 4.82 -22.11
C PRO A 321 2.78 5.56 -23.29
N LYS A 322 2.13 5.46 -24.45
CA LYS A 322 2.55 6.17 -25.68
C LYS A 322 2.45 7.70 -25.54
N ASP A 323 1.52 8.15 -24.69
CA ASP A 323 1.30 9.57 -24.39
C ASP A 323 2.01 10.04 -23.12
N ALA A 324 2.97 9.25 -22.60
CA ALA A 324 3.71 9.60 -21.40
C ALA A 324 4.43 10.95 -21.57
N ILE A 325 4.29 11.79 -20.56
CA ILE A 325 5.07 13.03 -20.44
C ILE A 325 6.40 12.68 -19.79
N LEU A 326 7.45 12.60 -20.63
CA LEU A 326 8.77 12.24 -20.15
C LEU A 326 9.28 13.20 -19.08
N THR A 327 9.70 12.65 -17.95
CA THR A 327 10.34 13.39 -16.87
C THR A 327 11.74 12.85 -16.63
N GLU A 328 12.57 13.63 -15.95
CA GLU A 328 13.85 13.16 -15.47
C GLU A 328 13.65 12.28 -14.24
N ALA A 329 14.60 11.37 -13.98
CA ALA A 329 14.63 10.64 -12.73
C ALA A 329 14.69 11.64 -11.57
N PRO A 330 13.88 11.44 -10.52
CA PRO A 330 13.90 12.34 -9.37
C PRO A 330 15.24 12.30 -8.64
N ALA A 331 15.56 13.39 -7.94
CA ALA A 331 16.71 13.41 -7.05
C ALA A 331 16.54 12.35 -5.98
N ASP A 332 17.54 11.49 -5.82
CA ASP A 332 17.51 10.41 -4.84
C ASP A 332 18.28 10.83 -3.57
N HIS A 333 17.54 11.23 -2.54
CA HIS A 333 18.08 11.55 -1.22
C HIS A 333 18.25 10.31 -0.33
N SER A 334 17.88 9.13 -0.82
CA SER A 334 17.97 7.89 -0.06
C SER A 334 19.42 7.43 0.13
N MET A 335 20.35 7.85 -0.75
CA MET A 335 21.73 7.39 -0.73
C MET A 335 22.64 8.20 0.18
N HIS A 336 22.35 9.47 0.41
CA HIS A 336 23.22 10.36 1.18
C HIS A 336 22.43 11.50 1.81
N ASP A 337 22.71 11.78 3.10
CA ASP A 337 22.11 12.89 3.81
C ASP A 337 23.15 13.52 4.75
N GLU A 338 23.46 14.79 4.56
CA GLU A 338 24.34 15.57 5.42
C GLU A 338 23.58 16.25 6.59
N PHE A 339 22.24 16.10 6.63
CA PHE A 339 21.38 16.71 7.65
C PHE A 339 21.56 18.24 7.76
N ASP A 340 21.61 18.90 6.60
CA ASP A 340 21.82 20.37 6.53
C ASP A 340 20.52 21.17 6.71
N THR A 341 19.36 20.52 6.53
CA THR A 341 18.08 21.19 6.59
C THR A 341 17.42 21.03 7.97
N PRO A 342 16.59 21.99 8.40
CA PRO A 342 15.92 21.92 9.71
C PRO A 342 14.79 20.88 9.77
N LYS A 343 14.47 20.25 8.63
CA LYS A 343 13.46 19.21 8.51
C LYS A 343 14.08 17.98 7.86
N LEU A 344 13.77 16.79 8.36
CA LEU A 344 14.17 15.54 7.72
C LEU A 344 13.53 15.41 6.32
N HIS A 345 14.28 14.86 5.36
CA HIS A 345 13.75 14.50 4.07
C HIS A 345 12.64 13.43 4.21
N ASP A 346 11.72 13.42 3.26
CA ASP A 346 10.55 12.53 3.30
C ASP A 346 10.87 11.03 3.22
N GLU A 347 12.10 10.67 2.83
CA GLU A 347 12.57 9.28 2.85
C GLU A 347 12.78 8.73 4.27
N TRP A 348 13.00 9.60 5.25
CA TRP A 348 13.18 9.19 6.64
C TRP A 348 11.84 8.88 7.31
N ASN A 349 11.81 7.79 8.05
CA ASN A 349 10.64 7.36 8.82
C ASN A 349 11.02 7.09 10.27
N THR A 350 10.03 7.20 11.14
CA THR A 350 10.12 6.84 12.55
C THR A 350 9.12 5.74 12.87
N LEU A 351 9.19 5.16 14.05
CA LEU A 351 8.25 4.13 14.50
C LEU A 351 7.14 4.74 15.34
N ARG A 352 5.91 4.58 14.90
CA ARG A 352 4.65 4.85 15.64
C ARG A 352 4.37 6.30 16.00
N VAL A 353 5.38 7.13 16.12
CA VAL A 353 5.26 8.53 16.54
C VAL A 353 6.00 9.46 15.57
N PRO A 354 5.56 10.72 15.43
CA PRO A 354 6.26 11.67 14.57
C PRO A 354 7.63 12.04 15.12
N PHE A 355 8.51 12.48 14.22
CA PHE A 355 9.77 13.10 14.59
C PHE A 355 9.49 14.51 15.12
N THR A 356 9.64 14.70 16.39
CA THR A 356 9.44 15.99 17.09
C THR A 356 10.72 16.40 17.81
N GLU A 357 10.78 17.64 18.29
CA GLU A 357 11.91 18.15 19.07
C GLU A 357 12.21 17.32 20.33
N GLU A 358 11.20 16.62 20.87
CA GLU A 358 11.39 15.70 21.99
C GLU A 358 12.20 14.45 21.60
N MET A 359 12.09 14.02 20.33
CA MET A 359 12.89 12.91 19.80
C MET A 359 14.25 13.37 19.34
N GLY A 360 14.33 14.52 18.71
CA GLY A 360 15.58 15.03 18.18
C GLY A 360 15.41 16.26 17.30
N THR A 361 16.52 16.67 16.71
CA THR A 361 16.61 17.81 15.80
C THR A 361 17.50 17.48 14.62
N THR A 362 17.31 18.16 13.51
CA THR A 362 18.15 18.06 12.32
C THR A 362 18.51 19.46 11.83
N GLY A 363 19.62 19.57 11.14
CA GLY A 363 20.17 20.83 10.62
C GLY A 363 21.63 21.02 11.00
N ASP A 364 22.28 21.97 10.35
CA ASP A 364 23.68 22.31 10.57
C ASP A 364 24.65 21.11 10.47
N GLY A 365 24.36 20.21 9.54
CA GLY A 365 25.20 19.04 9.24
C GLY A 365 25.08 17.90 10.24
N ARG A 366 23.99 17.84 10.99
CA ARG A 366 23.80 16.77 11.98
C ARG A 366 22.34 16.39 12.23
N LEU A 367 22.15 15.13 12.57
CA LEU A 367 20.94 14.60 13.21
C LEU A 367 21.27 14.35 14.69
N THR A 368 20.56 15.02 15.58
CA THR A 368 20.69 14.82 17.03
C THR A 368 19.48 14.04 17.52
N LEU A 369 19.69 12.91 18.17
CA LEU A 369 18.62 12.09 18.77
C LEU A 369 18.73 12.11 20.27
N VAL A 370 17.59 12.26 20.95
CA VAL A 370 17.45 12.13 22.39
C VAL A 370 17.02 10.70 22.70
N GLY A 371 17.79 9.97 23.49
CA GLY A 371 17.49 8.59 23.86
C GLY A 371 16.11 8.47 24.51
N LYS A 372 15.36 7.48 24.08
CA LYS A 372 14.03 7.10 24.58
C LYS A 372 14.05 5.63 25.00
N GLY A 373 13.06 4.87 24.59
CA GLY A 373 12.99 3.44 24.89
C GLY A 373 13.99 2.58 24.15
N SER A 374 14.02 1.31 24.50
CA SER A 374 14.81 0.29 23.82
C SER A 374 14.25 -0.04 22.44
N LEU A 375 15.01 -0.80 21.62
CA LEU A 375 14.57 -1.26 20.30
C LEU A 375 13.27 -2.10 20.33
N SER A 376 12.91 -2.66 21.47
CA SER A 376 11.66 -3.41 21.64
C SER A 376 10.48 -2.56 22.10
N ASN A 377 10.67 -1.26 22.28
CA ASN A 377 9.63 -0.35 22.78
C ASN A 377 8.60 -0.05 21.68
N LYS A 378 7.32 -0.18 22.03
CA LYS A 378 6.20 0.08 21.11
C LYS A 378 5.55 1.46 21.31
N HIS A 379 6.10 2.29 22.18
CA HIS A 379 5.57 3.61 22.49
C HIS A 379 6.44 4.73 21.93
N GLU A 380 7.63 4.89 22.47
CA GLU A 380 8.55 5.95 22.08
C GLU A 380 9.97 5.39 21.91
N LEU A 381 10.46 5.43 20.69
CA LEU A 381 11.78 4.97 20.31
C LEU A 381 12.41 6.03 19.40
N SER A 382 13.60 6.49 19.77
CA SER A 382 14.36 7.44 18.94
C SER A 382 15.10 6.67 17.85
N LEU A 383 14.36 6.33 16.79
CA LEU A 383 14.86 5.61 15.63
C LEU A 383 14.41 6.31 14.35
N VAL A 384 15.38 6.68 13.52
CA VAL A 384 15.15 7.29 12.20
C VAL A 384 15.71 6.35 11.15
N ALA A 385 14.87 5.91 10.23
CA ALA A 385 15.21 4.83 9.32
C ALA A 385 14.80 5.12 7.88
N LYS A 386 15.51 4.47 6.96
CA LYS A 386 15.19 4.37 5.53
C LYS A 386 14.97 2.92 5.15
N ARG A 387 14.22 2.70 4.06
CA ARG A 387 13.96 1.39 3.50
C ARG A 387 15.21 0.78 2.86
N TRP A 388 15.35 -0.53 2.99
CA TRP A 388 16.22 -1.28 2.11
C TRP A 388 15.63 -1.30 0.71
N GLN A 389 16.45 -1.05 -0.30
CA GLN A 389 16.04 -1.03 -1.71
C GLN A 389 16.81 -2.04 -2.58
N ALA A 390 17.78 -2.70 -2.00
CA ALA A 390 18.64 -3.68 -2.65
C ALA A 390 19.00 -4.80 -1.68
N PHE A 391 19.32 -5.98 -2.20
CA PHE A 391 19.73 -7.13 -1.39
C PHE A 391 21.09 -6.90 -0.71
N ASN A 392 21.96 -6.16 -1.35
CA ASN A 392 23.27 -5.84 -0.84
C ASN A 392 23.45 -4.32 -0.84
N PHE A 393 23.93 -3.79 0.25
CA PHE A 393 24.23 -2.37 0.40
C PHE A 393 25.25 -2.16 1.50
N ASP A 394 25.96 -1.04 1.43
CA ASP A 394 26.80 -0.54 2.51
C ASP A 394 26.14 0.68 3.13
N ALA A 395 26.20 0.79 4.43
CA ALA A 395 25.71 1.94 5.17
C ALA A 395 26.75 2.42 6.18
N GLU A 396 26.97 3.72 6.22
CA GLU A 396 27.94 4.34 7.10
C GLU A 396 27.33 5.57 7.76
N VAL A 397 27.62 5.76 9.03
CA VAL A 397 27.27 6.95 9.78
C VAL A 397 28.40 7.34 10.74
N LYS A 398 28.68 8.62 10.84
CA LYS A 398 29.58 9.15 11.86
C LYS A 398 28.76 9.48 13.10
N VAL A 399 29.10 8.83 14.22
CA VAL A 399 28.35 8.99 15.48
C VAL A 399 29.21 9.69 16.52
N LYS A 400 28.66 10.68 17.18
CA LYS A 400 29.21 11.25 18.42
C LYS A 400 28.30 10.82 19.58
N PHE A 401 28.85 10.06 20.51
CA PHE A 401 28.10 9.48 21.61
C PHE A 401 28.97 9.39 22.85
N ASP A 402 28.46 9.86 23.98
CA ASP A 402 29.19 9.90 25.27
C ASP A 402 28.30 9.36 26.38
N PRO A 403 28.18 8.01 26.50
CA PRO A 403 27.33 7.40 27.51
C PRO A 403 27.96 7.47 28.90
N PHE A 404 27.14 7.62 29.92
CA PHE A 404 27.61 7.55 31.30
C PHE A 404 27.28 6.20 31.97
N ASN A 405 26.55 5.31 31.31
CA ASN A 405 26.35 3.93 31.75
C ASN A 405 26.11 2.99 30.54
N TYR A 406 26.19 1.70 30.80
CA TYR A 406 26.11 0.65 29.77
C TYR A 406 24.73 0.47 29.16
N GLN A 407 23.68 1.01 29.74
CA GLN A 407 22.31 0.91 29.21
C GLN A 407 22.05 1.92 28.09
N GLN A 408 22.86 2.93 28.02
CA GLN A 408 22.78 3.93 26.96
C GLN A 408 23.46 3.43 25.70
N MET A 409 22.73 3.41 24.60
CA MET A 409 23.24 2.90 23.31
C MET A 409 22.85 3.85 22.19
N ALA A 410 23.75 4.01 21.24
CA ALA A 410 23.50 4.72 20.00
C ALA A 410 24.32 4.09 18.88
N GLY A 411 23.80 4.08 17.68
CA GLY A 411 24.51 3.53 16.52
C GLY A 411 23.63 3.29 15.31
N LEU A 412 24.18 2.58 14.35
CA LEU A 412 23.51 2.13 13.14
C LEU A 412 22.99 0.71 13.37
N THR A 413 21.77 0.45 12.90
CA THR A 413 21.16 -0.88 13.04
C THR A 413 20.35 -1.24 11.79
N ASN A 414 20.20 -2.54 11.57
CA ASN A 414 19.18 -3.10 10.71
C ASN A 414 17.98 -3.42 11.60
N PHE A 415 16.83 -2.87 11.28
CA PHE A 415 15.63 -3.04 12.08
C PHE A 415 14.52 -3.68 11.22
N TYR A 416 14.05 -4.84 11.64
CA TYR A 416 12.95 -5.53 10.99
C TYR A 416 11.63 -5.34 11.76
N ASN A 417 11.65 -5.60 13.06
CA ASN A 417 10.52 -5.40 13.97
C ASN A 417 11.03 -5.28 15.41
N ASP A 418 10.13 -5.21 16.39
CA ASP A 418 10.45 -5.07 17.82
C ASP A 418 11.16 -6.29 18.43
N LYS A 419 11.33 -7.37 17.69
CA LYS A 419 12.01 -8.60 18.14
C LYS A 419 13.29 -8.90 17.36
N HIS A 420 13.48 -8.26 16.19
CA HIS A 420 14.59 -8.56 15.27
C HIS A 420 15.17 -7.29 14.67
#